data_fd32bfd14374f1457d857c8a34087aed
#
_entry.id   fd32bfd14374f1457d857c8a34087aed
#
_cell.length_a   1.000
_cell.length_b   1.000
_cell.length_c   1.000
_cell.angle_alpha   90.00
_cell.angle_beta   90.00
_cell.angle_gamma   90.00
#
_symmetry.space_group_name_H-M   'P 1'
#
loop_
_entity.id
_entity.type
_entity.pdbx_description
1 polymer ?
#
loop_
_entity_poly.entity_id
_entity_poly.type
_entity_poly.pdbx_seq_one_letter_code
_entity_poly.pdbx_strand_id
1 'polypeptide(L)'
;MRVLILSIIIGWAEFIQGQNGINIFNNSVSTSLNNSNVADPGVKALSLNPAALVQVSKLYISVGAQQSFLISDINQGNFDFAYRIKKNHALGLQLYYNGTKTFNEMKASLGYALQLADQTSLGLRLHGIVVTSPENKKELSATFSLGAQTQLSPQFGVGLVTFNPVGFFRSNESNDLTHSIQFGVGYFPAEYLRLYLSGILDDGHPLSVAGGIAYNINQKVFLYLSARANPGIIGLGIGIPLGKGSSIDLSGTQHLQLGFSPGATYTYSTP
;
A
#
# COMPACT_ATOMS: atom_id res chain seq x y z
N MET A 1 34.87 -9.52 46.87
CA MET A 1 33.74 -8.72 46.40
C MET A 1 33.76 -8.69 44.89
N ARG A 2 33.42 -9.84 44.29
CA ARG A 2 33.34 -10.06 42.84
C ARG A 2 32.17 -11.02 42.64
N VAL A 3 30.96 -10.54 42.66
CA VAL A 3 29.76 -11.32 42.27
C VAL A 3 28.72 -10.33 41.74
N LEU A 4 28.07 -10.74 40.69
CA LEU A 4 26.86 -10.18 40.11
C LEU A 4 26.99 -8.97 39.17
N ILE A 5 27.52 -9.18 37.98
CA ILE A 5 27.04 -8.55 36.75
C ILE A 5 26.90 -9.67 35.68
N LEU A 6 26.00 -10.58 35.91
CA LEU A 6 25.71 -11.66 34.94
C LEU A 6 24.24 -12.07 35.04
N SER A 7 23.31 -11.16 34.86
CA SER A 7 21.89 -11.55 34.85
C SER A 7 21.01 -10.42 34.35
N ILE A 8 21.20 -9.86 33.16
CA ILE A 8 20.13 -9.13 32.43
C ILE A 8 20.48 -9.20 30.93
N ILE A 9 20.66 -10.40 30.40
CA ILE A 9 20.51 -10.71 28.97
C ILE A 9 19.55 -11.89 28.90
N ILE A 10 18.36 -11.71 29.40
CA ILE A 10 17.28 -12.66 29.19
C ILE A 10 16.21 -11.94 28.38
N GLY A 11 16.20 -12.28 27.10
CA GLY A 11 14.97 -12.60 26.42
C GLY A 11 14.06 -11.46 26.05
N TRP A 12 14.47 -10.62 25.11
CA TRP A 12 13.50 -10.13 24.13
C TRP A 12 13.55 -11.08 22.92
N ALA A 13 13.10 -12.32 23.16
CA ALA A 13 12.61 -13.14 22.06
C ALA A 13 11.28 -12.53 21.66
N GLU A 14 11.32 -11.55 20.77
CA GLU A 14 10.12 -11.14 20.06
C GLU A 14 9.64 -12.36 19.28
N PHE A 15 8.47 -12.86 19.66
CA PHE A 15 7.75 -13.83 18.86
C PHE A 15 7.55 -13.20 17.51
N ILE A 16 8.27 -13.68 16.49
CA ILE A 16 8.05 -13.35 15.10
C ILE A 16 6.71 -14.00 14.75
N GLN A 17 5.62 -13.30 15.01
CA GLN A 17 4.34 -13.63 14.42
C GLN A 17 4.45 -13.27 12.94
N GLY A 18 4.24 -14.25 12.07
CA GLY A 18 4.24 -14.03 10.63
C GLY A 18 3.21 -12.96 10.28
N GLN A 19 3.70 -11.80 9.82
CA GLN A 19 2.89 -10.64 9.50
C GLN A 19 2.18 -10.85 8.17
N ASN A 20 0.95 -11.28 8.20
CA ASN A 20 0.10 -11.26 7.01
C ASN A 20 -0.33 -9.81 6.73
N GLY A 21 0.25 -9.17 5.72
CA GLY A 21 -0.30 -7.95 5.13
C GLY A 21 0.44 -6.62 5.34
N ILE A 22 1.53 -6.52 6.11
CA ILE A 22 2.15 -5.22 6.48
C ILE A 22 3.06 -4.63 5.40
N ASN A 23 3.61 -5.42 4.49
CA ASN A 23 4.46 -4.94 3.39
C ASN A 23 3.90 -5.34 2.03
N ILE A 24 2.67 -4.94 1.75
CA ILE A 24 2.05 -5.19 0.45
C ILE A 24 2.65 -4.24 -0.58
N PHE A 25 3.23 -4.79 -1.64
CA PHE A 25 3.56 -4.06 -2.85
C PHE A 25 2.27 -3.67 -3.57
N ASN A 26 1.85 -2.43 -3.44
CA ASN A 26 0.66 -1.93 -4.12
C ASN A 26 0.97 -1.55 -5.57
N ASN A 27 1.92 -0.70 -5.77
CA ASN A 27 2.56 -0.31 -7.04
C ASN A 27 3.85 0.45 -6.71
N SER A 28 4.72 0.68 -7.69
CA SER A 28 6.02 1.32 -7.45
C SER A 28 5.90 2.73 -6.90
N VAL A 29 4.89 3.51 -7.26
CA VAL A 29 4.70 4.87 -6.71
C VAL A 29 4.38 4.82 -5.21
N SER A 30 3.37 4.04 -4.81
CA SER A 30 3.00 3.91 -3.40
C SER A 30 4.13 3.27 -2.58
N THR A 31 4.84 2.29 -3.15
CA THR A 31 6.00 1.65 -2.52
C THR A 31 7.14 2.64 -2.31
N SER A 32 7.49 3.44 -3.33
CA SER A 32 8.50 4.50 -3.22
C SER A 32 8.14 5.57 -2.19
N LEU A 33 6.85 5.77 -1.93
CA LEU A 33 6.32 6.70 -0.94
C LEU A 33 6.04 6.02 0.42
N ASN A 34 6.46 4.76 0.62
CA ASN A 34 6.16 3.98 1.83
C ASN A 34 4.66 3.96 2.17
N ASN A 35 3.80 3.93 1.13
CA ASN A 35 2.34 4.00 1.22
C ASN A 35 1.80 5.27 1.92
N SER A 36 2.58 6.35 2.01
CA SER A 36 2.13 7.60 2.64
C SER A 36 1.07 8.35 1.81
N ASN A 37 0.88 7.98 0.55
CA ASN A 37 0.01 8.66 -0.42
C ASN A 37 -1.48 8.25 -0.35
N VAL A 38 -1.99 7.85 0.81
CA VAL A 38 -3.40 7.46 1.02
C VAL A 38 -4.39 8.59 0.71
N ALA A 39 -3.94 9.84 0.81
CA ALA A 39 -4.70 11.07 0.52
C ALA A 39 -4.44 11.64 -0.89
N ASP A 40 -3.66 10.94 -1.75
CA ASP A 40 -3.33 11.42 -3.08
C ASP A 40 -4.59 11.49 -3.98
N PRO A 41 -4.91 12.64 -4.59
CA PRO A 41 -6.03 12.76 -5.51
C PRO A 41 -5.78 12.07 -6.86
N GLY A 42 -4.60 11.49 -7.07
CA GLY A 42 -4.23 10.83 -8.31
C GLY A 42 -4.67 9.37 -8.37
N VAL A 43 -4.85 8.88 -9.59
CA VAL A 43 -5.29 7.51 -9.87
C VAL A 43 -4.33 6.43 -9.35
N LYS A 44 -3.04 6.74 -9.18
CA LYS A 44 -2.04 5.78 -8.68
C LYS A 44 -2.23 5.40 -7.20
N ALA A 45 -3.05 6.16 -6.45
CA ALA A 45 -3.43 5.81 -5.08
C ALA A 45 -4.51 4.72 -4.99
N LEU A 46 -5.15 4.34 -6.11
CA LEU A 46 -6.27 3.38 -6.09
C LEU A 46 -5.87 1.99 -5.56
N SER A 47 -4.62 1.55 -5.75
CA SER A 47 -4.14 0.28 -5.19
C SER A 47 -4.16 0.30 -3.66
N LEU A 48 -3.90 1.46 -3.06
CA LEU A 48 -3.84 1.68 -1.62
C LEU A 48 -5.21 2.02 -1.03
N ASN A 49 -5.92 2.99 -1.62
CA ASN A 49 -7.20 3.51 -1.12
C ASN A 49 -8.33 3.24 -2.14
N PRO A 50 -9.33 2.40 -1.81
CA PRO A 50 -10.43 2.11 -2.73
C PRO A 50 -11.25 3.35 -3.10
N ALA A 51 -11.26 4.42 -2.28
CA ALA A 51 -11.92 5.67 -2.64
C ALA A 51 -11.30 6.36 -3.87
N ALA A 52 -10.01 6.12 -4.15
CA ALA A 52 -9.33 6.66 -5.32
C ALA A 52 -9.76 6.02 -6.66
N LEU A 53 -10.55 4.95 -6.65
CA LEU A 53 -11.09 4.35 -7.89
C LEU A 53 -11.88 5.36 -8.74
N VAL A 54 -12.57 6.33 -8.13
CA VAL A 54 -13.29 7.38 -8.87
C VAL A 54 -12.37 8.38 -9.58
N GLN A 55 -11.07 8.36 -9.32
CA GLN A 55 -10.10 9.23 -10.00
C GLN A 55 -9.75 8.74 -11.42
N VAL A 56 -10.16 7.51 -11.77
CA VAL A 56 -9.97 6.96 -13.12
C VAL A 56 -10.80 7.77 -14.12
N SER A 57 -10.18 8.26 -15.20
CA SER A 57 -10.92 8.99 -16.26
C SER A 57 -11.94 8.07 -16.94
N LYS A 58 -11.51 6.91 -17.43
CA LYS A 58 -12.38 5.85 -17.97
C LYS A 58 -11.85 4.47 -17.67
N LEU A 59 -10.61 4.18 -18.02
CA LEU A 59 -9.94 2.90 -17.86
C LEU A 59 -8.58 3.10 -17.22
N TYR A 60 -8.24 2.23 -16.28
CA TYR A 60 -6.91 2.13 -15.67
C TYR A 60 -6.49 0.67 -15.60
N ILE A 61 -5.26 0.40 -16.01
CA ILE A 61 -4.62 -0.91 -15.89
C ILE A 61 -3.22 -0.69 -15.34
N SER A 62 -2.83 -1.46 -14.36
CA SER A 62 -1.48 -1.44 -13.80
C SER A 62 -1.01 -2.86 -13.53
N VAL A 63 0.24 -3.14 -13.85
CA VAL A 63 0.91 -4.39 -13.51
C VAL A 63 2.28 -4.07 -12.95
N GLY A 64 2.62 -4.68 -11.82
CA GLY A 64 3.89 -4.44 -11.18
C GLY A 64 4.42 -5.68 -10.46
N ALA A 65 5.73 -5.66 -10.22
CA ALA A 65 6.43 -6.67 -9.47
C ALA A 65 7.54 -6.05 -8.61
N GLN A 66 7.82 -6.71 -7.50
CA GLN A 66 8.91 -6.37 -6.58
C GLN A 66 9.60 -7.64 -6.10
N GLN A 67 10.92 -7.62 -6.02
CA GLN A 67 11.69 -8.64 -5.32
C GLN A 67 11.98 -8.15 -3.90
N SER A 68 11.55 -8.91 -2.89
CA SER A 68 11.74 -8.49 -1.50
C SER A 68 13.17 -8.79 -1.05
N PHE A 69 13.85 -7.76 -0.53
CA PHE A 69 15.16 -7.84 0.12
C PHE A 69 16.27 -8.46 -0.74
N LEU A 70 16.15 -8.40 -2.09
CA LEU A 70 17.03 -9.08 -3.04
C LEU A 70 17.11 -10.61 -2.83
N ILE A 71 16.12 -11.21 -2.18
CA ILE A 71 16.02 -12.66 -2.02
C ILE A 71 15.25 -13.19 -3.24
N SER A 72 15.91 -14.04 -4.06
CA SER A 72 15.39 -14.52 -5.35
C SER A 72 14.04 -15.21 -5.26
N ASP A 73 13.76 -15.85 -4.13
CA ASP A 73 12.56 -16.65 -3.94
C ASP A 73 11.36 -15.84 -3.37
N ILE A 74 11.60 -14.64 -2.81
CA ILE A 74 10.54 -13.80 -2.23
C ILE A 74 10.12 -12.72 -3.23
N ASN A 75 9.03 -12.98 -3.93
CA ASN A 75 8.53 -12.09 -4.95
C ASN A 75 7.12 -11.58 -4.60
N GLN A 76 6.84 -10.35 -5.00
CA GLN A 76 5.52 -9.76 -4.92
C GLN A 76 5.07 -9.34 -6.31
N GLY A 77 3.79 -9.50 -6.58
CA GLY A 77 3.16 -9.07 -7.82
C GLY A 77 1.83 -8.37 -7.54
N ASN A 78 1.52 -7.38 -8.36
CA ASN A 78 0.26 -6.65 -8.28
C ASN A 78 -0.30 -6.43 -9.68
N PHE A 79 -1.61 -6.58 -9.81
CA PHE A 79 -2.38 -6.19 -10.98
C PHE A 79 -3.60 -5.41 -10.51
N ASP A 80 -3.78 -4.20 -11.04
CA ASP A 80 -4.98 -3.40 -10.84
C ASP A 80 -5.66 -3.14 -12.18
N PHE A 81 -6.97 -3.29 -12.17
CA PHE A 81 -7.87 -2.85 -13.21
C PHE A 81 -8.94 -1.96 -12.58
N ALA A 82 -9.23 -0.82 -13.21
CA ALA A 82 -10.35 0.01 -12.79
C ALA A 82 -11.07 0.62 -13.99
N TYR A 83 -12.37 0.73 -13.84
CA TYR A 83 -13.25 1.24 -14.88
C TYR A 83 -14.31 2.19 -14.29
N ARG A 84 -14.41 3.38 -14.83
CA ARG A 84 -15.44 4.33 -14.48
C ARG A 84 -16.74 4.02 -15.24
N ILE A 85 -17.77 3.59 -14.50
CA ILE A 85 -19.06 3.21 -15.08
C ILE A 85 -19.88 4.46 -15.42
N LYS A 86 -19.90 5.42 -14.49
CA LYS A 86 -20.62 6.72 -14.60
C LYS A 86 -19.75 7.82 -13.99
N LYS A 87 -20.17 9.08 -14.14
CA LYS A 87 -19.43 10.23 -13.60
C LYS A 87 -18.98 10.04 -12.14
N ASN A 88 -19.82 9.43 -11.30
CA ASN A 88 -19.59 9.31 -9.87
C ASN A 88 -19.35 7.88 -9.39
N HIS A 89 -19.24 6.88 -10.29
CA HIS A 89 -19.18 5.46 -9.95
C HIS A 89 -18.03 4.78 -10.68
N ALA A 90 -17.21 4.04 -9.95
CA ALA A 90 -16.13 3.24 -10.52
C ALA A 90 -16.08 1.83 -9.91
N LEU A 91 -15.69 0.87 -10.72
CA LEU A 91 -15.35 -0.51 -10.29
C LEU A 91 -13.86 -0.73 -10.40
N GLY A 92 -13.36 -1.65 -9.59
CA GLY A 92 -11.97 -2.09 -9.61
C GLY A 92 -11.84 -3.59 -9.38
N LEU A 93 -10.80 -4.15 -9.96
CA LEU A 93 -10.28 -5.50 -9.66
C LEU A 93 -8.82 -5.34 -9.26
N GLN A 94 -8.41 -6.01 -8.19
CA GLN A 94 -7.01 -6.10 -7.80
C GLN A 94 -6.65 -7.56 -7.58
N LEU A 95 -5.53 -7.98 -8.15
CA LEU A 95 -4.90 -9.26 -7.87
C LEU A 95 -3.54 -9.01 -7.26
N TYR A 96 -3.21 -9.76 -6.24
CA TYR A 96 -1.97 -9.62 -5.50
C TYR A 96 -1.39 -10.99 -5.20
N TYR A 97 -0.07 -11.09 -5.30
CA TYR A 97 0.74 -12.24 -4.92
C TYR A 97 1.91 -11.80 -4.05
N ASN A 98 2.18 -12.53 -2.99
CA ASN A 98 3.36 -12.34 -2.15
C ASN A 98 3.88 -13.68 -1.66
N GLY A 99 5.18 -13.89 -1.72
CA GLY A 99 5.84 -15.01 -1.08
C GLY A 99 6.75 -15.83 -1.98
N THR A 100 6.95 -17.06 -1.57
CA THR A 100 7.78 -18.07 -2.22
C THR A 100 6.90 -19.14 -2.88
N LYS A 101 7.53 -20.14 -3.51
CA LYS A 101 6.79 -21.28 -4.06
C LYS A 101 6.10 -22.15 -3.00
N THR A 102 6.69 -22.20 -1.78
CA THR A 102 6.21 -23.05 -0.69
C THR A 102 5.34 -22.31 0.33
N PHE A 103 5.56 -21.03 0.50
CA PHE A 103 4.73 -20.17 1.37
C PHE A 103 4.35 -18.91 0.60
N ASN A 104 3.07 -18.77 0.29
CA ASN A 104 2.59 -17.60 -0.45
C ASN A 104 1.18 -17.20 -0.05
N GLU A 105 0.91 -15.92 -0.27
CA GLU A 105 -0.40 -15.31 -0.14
C GLU A 105 -0.86 -14.81 -1.51
N MET A 106 -2.07 -15.18 -1.88
CA MET A 106 -2.77 -14.65 -3.05
C MET A 106 -4.02 -13.91 -2.58
N LYS A 107 -4.23 -12.72 -3.10
CA LYS A 107 -5.42 -11.92 -2.80
C LYS A 107 -6.08 -11.48 -4.10
N ALA A 108 -7.37 -11.78 -4.23
CA ALA A 108 -8.24 -11.24 -5.28
C ALA A 108 -9.26 -10.31 -4.64
N SER A 109 -9.46 -9.15 -5.23
CA SER A 109 -10.30 -8.12 -4.62
C SER A 109 -11.17 -7.43 -5.65
N LEU A 110 -12.44 -7.21 -5.29
CA LEU A 110 -13.41 -6.43 -6.08
C LEU A 110 -13.69 -5.13 -5.35
N GLY A 111 -13.51 -4.02 -6.04
CA GLY A 111 -13.69 -2.67 -5.52
C GLY A 111 -14.85 -1.93 -6.17
N TYR A 112 -15.50 -1.10 -5.39
CA TYR A 112 -16.48 -0.13 -5.84
C TYR A 112 -16.23 1.20 -5.13
N ALA A 113 -16.30 2.30 -5.88
CA ALA A 113 -16.22 3.64 -5.30
C ALA A 113 -17.31 4.55 -5.81
N LEU A 114 -17.70 5.44 -4.94
CA LEU A 114 -18.73 6.46 -5.15
C LEU A 114 -18.16 7.84 -4.81
N GLN A 115 -18.28 8.77 -5.74
CA GLN A 115 -18.04 10.19 -5.50
C GLN A 115 -19.31 10.80 -4.89
N LEU A 116 -19.26 11.13 -3.59
CA LEU A 116 -20.40 11.72 -2.86
C LEU A 116 -20.58 13.21 -3.16
N ALA A 117 -19.47 13.92 -3.30
CA ALA A 117 -19.41 15.34 -3.63
C ALA A 117 -18.21 15.58 -4.56
N ASP A 118 -18.08 16.77 -5.13
CA ASP A 118 -17.03 17.08 -6.10
C ASP A 118 -15.60 16.75 -5.59
N GLN A 119 -15.40 16.81 -4.28
CA GLN A 119 -14.10 16.61 -3.66
C GLN A 119 -14.06 15.44 -2.65
N THR A 120 -15.16 14.69 -2.49
CA THR A 120 -15.27 13.63 -1.49
C THR A 120 -15.70 12.33 -2.13
N SER A 121 -14.95 11.27 -1.88
CA SER A 121 -15.22 9.92 -2.35
C SER A 121 -15.14 8.89 -1.24
N LEU A 122 -15.93 7.83 -1.39
CA LEU A 122 -15.90 6.62 -0.56
C LEU A 122 -15.65 5.41 -1.44
N GLY A 123 -15.00 4.43 -0.88
CA GLY A 123 -14.72 3.16 -1.55
C GLY A 123 -14.88 1.96 -0.63
N LEU A 124 -15.33 0.87 -1.19
CA LEU A 124 -15.39 -0.45 -0.59
C LEU A 124 -14.60 -1.41 -1.46
N ARG A 125 -13.84 -2.32 -0.85
CA ARG A 125 -13.16 -3.41 -1.53
C ARG A 125 -13.36 -4.69 -0.78
N LEU A 126 -13.91 -5.72 -1.43
CA LEU A 126 -14.07 -7.07 -0.92
C LEU A 126 -12.84 -7.89 -1.28
N HIS A 127 -12.30 -8.66 -0.36
CA HIS A 127 -11.09 -9.46 -0.52
C HIS A 127 -11.39 -10.95 -0.30
N GLY A 128 -10.93 -11.78 -1.22
CA GLY A 128 -10.70 -13.21 -1.00
C GLY A 128 -9.19 -13.45 -0.91
N ILE A 129 -8.73 -14.11 0.13
CA ILE A 129 -7.33 -14.33 0.45
C ILE A 129 -7.08 -15.82 0.58
N VAL A 130 -6.07 -16.33 -0.10
CA VAL A 130 -5.59 -17.71 0.01
C VAL A 130 -4.16 -17.67 0.49
N VAL A 131 -3.89 -18.26 1.64
CA VAL A 131 -2.55 -18.49 2.17
C VAL A 131 -2.19 -19.96 1.97
N THR A 132 -1.05 -20.22 1.33
CA THR A 132 -0.49 -21.57 1.17
C THR A 132 0.70 -21.73 2.09
N SER A 133 0.68 -22.74 2.96
CA SER A 133 1.79 -23.08 3.87
C SER A 133 2.70 -24.19 3.29
N PRO A 134 3.92 -24.41 3.85
CA PRO A 134 4.87 -25.43 3.37
C PRO A 134 4.31 -26.84 3.30
N GLU A 135 3.31 -27.18 4.11
CA GLU A 135 2.61 -28.48 4.07
C GLU A 135 1.52 -28.55 2.99
N ASN A 136 1.49 -27.60 2.03
CA ASN A 136 0.44 -27.45 1.02
C ASN A 136 -0.97 -27.29 1.61
N LYS A 137 -1.07 -26.89 2.84
CA LYS A 137 -2.34 -26.52 3.46
C LYS A 137 -2.73 -25.15 2.90
N LYS A 138 -3.97 -25.05 2.45
CA LYS A 138 -4.54 -23.81 1.94
C LYS A 138 -5.59 -23.30 2.92
N GLU A 139 -5.40 -22.09 3.38
CA GLU A 139 -6.36 -21.38 4.21
C GLU A 139 -7.03 -20.31 3.35
N LEU A 140 -8.35 -20.36 3.31
CA LEU A 140 -9.18 -19.39 2.59
C LEU A 140 -9.84 -18.45 3.60
N SER A 141 -9.64 -17.16 3.38
CA SER A 141 -10.23 -16.10 4.20
C SER A 141 -10.91 -15.06 3.34
N ALA A 142 -11.88 -14.37 3.88
CA ALA A 142 -12.56 -13.26 3.23
C ALA A 142 -12.70 -12.09 4.19
N THR A 143 -12.47 -10.88 3.67
CA THR A 143 -12.63 -9.65 4.43
C THR A 143 -12.93 -8.48 3.49
N PHE A 144 -12.94 -7.25 4.01
CA PHE A 144 -13.14 -6.06 3.21
C PHE A 144 -12.30 -4.88 3.71
N SER A 145 -12.14 -3.89 2.84
CA SER A 145 -11.58 -2.58 3.14
C SER A 145 -12.60 -1.48 2.89
N LEU A 146 -12.57 -0.46 3.72
CA LEU A 146 -13.27 0.79 3.50
C LEU A 146 -12.25 1.90 3.27
N GLY A 147 -12.53 2.77 2.32
CA GLY A 147 -11.72 3.94 2.04
C GLY A 147 -12.57 5.21 1.98
N ALA A 148 -11.99 6.29 2.45
CA ALA A 148 -12.54 7.64 2.28
C ALA A 148 -11.42 8.57 1.86
N GLN A 149 -11.76 9.55 1.03
CA GLN A 149 -10.83 10.58 0.59
C GLN A 149 -11.58 11.88 0.34
N THR A 150 -11.01 13.00 0.77
CA THR A 150 -11.56 14.31 0.47
C THR A 150 -10.47 15.35 0.27
N GLN A 151 -10.68 16.27 -0.68
CA GLN A 151 -9.87 17.45 -0.87
C GLN A 151 -10.51 18.59 -0.04
N LEU A 152 -9.83 19.03 1.03
CA LEU A 152 -10.28 20.13 1.88
C LEU A 152 -10.08 21.49 1.19
N SER A 153 -9.06 21.59 0.37
CA SER A 153 -8.75 22.72 -0.50
C SER A 153 -7.95 22.23 -1.71
N PRO A 154 -7.69 23.06 -2.72
CA PRO A 154 -6.80 22.68 -3.82
C PRO A 154 -5.43 22.19 -3.39
N GLN A 155 -4.93 22.65 -2.22
CA GLN A 155 -3.62 22.29 -1.69
C GLN A 155 -3.66 21.20 -0.62
N PHE A 156 -4.80 20.86 -0.02
CA PHE A 156 -4.87 19.91 1.09
C PHE A 156 -5.88 18.81 0.84
N GLY A 157 -5.41 17.57 0.94
CA GLY A 157 -6.24 16.38 0.91
C GLY A 157 -6.07 15.54 2.17
N VAL A 158 -7.10 14.80 2.54
CA VAL A 158 -7.07 13.81 3.62
C VAL A 158 -7.61 12.49 3.10
N GLY A 159 -7.07 11.39 3.63
CA GLY A 159 -7.46 10.04 3.27
C GLY A 159 -7.49 9.12 4.47
N LEU A 160 -8.41 8.20 4.47
CA LEU A 160 -8.57 7.15 5.45
C LEU A 160 -8.80 5.82 4.73
N VAL A 161 -8.16 4.78 5.20
CA VAL A 161 -8.39 3.40 4.75
C VAL A 161 -8.40 2.49 5.96
N THR A 162 -9.29 1.52 5.99
CA THR A 162 -9.24 0.42 6.95
C THR A 162 -9.28 -0.90 6.21
N PHE A 163 -8.45 -1.84 6.62
CA PHE A 163 -8.45 -3.23 6.16
C PHE A 163 -8.95 -4.11 7.30
N ASN A 164 -9.83 -5.06 7.01
CA ASN A 164 -10.42 -5.99 7.97
C ASN A 164 -11.01 -5.30 9.21
N PRO A 165 -11.94 -4.34 9.07
CA PRO A 165 -12.46 -3.60 10.22
C PRO A 165 -13.18 -4.48 11.24
N VAL A 166 -13.64 -5.68 10.86
CA VAL A 166 -14.28 -6.63 11.78
C VAL A 166 -13.27 -7.20 12.78
N GLY A 167 -11.98 -7.30 12.43
CA GLY A 167 -10.92 -7.75 13.31
C GLY A 167 -10.79 -6.90 14.59
N PHE A 168 -11.09 -5.60 14.53
CA PHE A 168 -11.09 -4.73 15.72
C PHE A 168 -12.09 -5.15 16.80
N PHE A 169 -13.11 -5.94 16.45
CA PHE A 169 -14.18 -6.37 17.36
C PHE A 169 -14.07 -7.85 17.78
N ARG A 170 -13.11 -8.61 17.22
CA ARG A 170 -12.94 -10.04 17.43
C ARG A 170 -11.53 -10.41 17.90
N SER A 171 -11.09 -9.92 19.03
CA SER A 171 -9.68 -9.97 19.46
C SER A 171 -9.18 -11.33 20.03
N ASN A 172 -9.88 -12.46 19.87
CA ASN A 172 -9.54 -13.70 20.60
C ASN A 172 -9.48 -15.00 19.79
N GLU A 173 -9.48 -14.99 18.46
CA GLU A 173 -9.38 -16.23 17.67
C GLU A 173 -8.03 -16.35 16.97
N SER A 174 -7.35 -17.47 17.13
CA SER A 174 -5.98 -17.76 16.71
C SER A 174 -5.73 -17.80 15.19
N ASN A 175 -6.71 -17.44 14.35
CA ASN A 175 -6.65 -17.44 12.90
C ASN A 175 -7.12 -16.10 12.30
N ASP A 176 -7.07 -15.02 13.05
CA ASP A 176 -7.60 -13.75 12.57
C ASP A 176 -6.65 -13.07 11.58
N LEU A 177 -7.22 -12.64 10.45
CA LEU A 177 -6.55 -11.74 9.53
C LEU A 177 -6.19 -10.45 10.25
N THR A 178 -4.96 -9.99 10.08
CA THR A 178 -4.51 -8.69 10.59
C THR A 178 -5.50 -7.60 10.22
N HIS A 179 -5.79 -6.72 11.15
CA HIS A 179 -6.58 -5.52 10.88
C HIS A 179 -5.69 -4.27 10.91
N SER A 180 -6.03 -3.30 10.08
CA SER A 180 -5.27 -2.06 10.04
C SER A 180 -6.15 -0.85 9.76
N ILE A 181 -5.73 0.31 10.29
CA ILE A 181 -6.25 1.63 9.93
C ILE A 181 -5.08 2.49 9.47
N GLN A 182 -5.23 3.09 8.32
CA GLN A 182 -4.30 4.08 7.81
C GLN A 182 -5.01 5.40 7.58
N PHE A 183 -4.44 6.48 8.09
CA PHE A 183 -4.88 7.84 7.82
C PHE A 183 -3.73 8.65 7.24
N GLY A 184 -4.02 9.66 6.45
CA GLY A 184 -2.97 10.50 5.90
C GLY A 184 -3.48 11.84 5.40
N VAL A 185 -2.51 12.73 5.24
CA VAL A 185 -2.67 14.09 4.73
C VAL A 185 -1.76 14.26 3.53
N GLY A 186 -2.28 14.88 2.48
CA GLY A 186 -1.51 15.35 1.34
C GLY A 186 -1.47 16.87 1.31
N TYR A 187 -0.30 17.45 1.08
CA TYR A 187 -0.12 18.87 0.83
C TYR A 187 0.47 19.11 -0.55
N PHE A 188 -0.22 19.86 -1.38
CA PHE A 188 0.03 20.06 -2.81
C PHE A 188 0.26 21.55 -3.10
N PRO A 189 1.42 22.12 -2.67
CA PRO A 189 1.70 23.57 -2.79
C PRO A 189 1.82 24.02 -4.24
N ALA A 190 2.16 23.11 -5.15
CA ALA A 190 2.32 23.37 -6.58
C ALA A 190 2.05 22.09 -7.38
N GLU A 191 1.76 22.21 -8.67
CA GLU A 191 1.51 21.05 -9.56
C GLU A 191 2.70 20.08 -9.64
N TYR A 192 3.92 20.60 -9.45
CA TYR A 192 5.15 19.80 -9.51
C TYR A 192 5.59 19.23 -8.16
N LEU A 193 4.94 19.59 -7.03
CA LEU A 193 5.35 19.15 -5.69
C LEU A 193 4.17 18.63 -4.88
N ARG A 194 4.30 17.41 -4.41
CA ARG A 194 3.33 16.78 -3.50
C ARG A 194 4.04 16.25 -2.27
N LEU A 195 3.54 16.57 -1.11
CA LEU A 195 4.04 16.12 0.18
C LEU A 195 2.97 15.27 0.85
N TYR A 196 3.40 14.19 1.49
CA TYR A 196 2.51 13.25 2.16
C TYR A 196 2.99 12.95 3.56
N LEU A 197 2.04 12.80 4.48
CA LEU A 197 2.26 12.28 5.82
C LEU A 197 1.14 11.30 6.14
N SER A 198 1.48 10.13 6.64
CA SER A 198 0.50 9.13 7.06
C SER A 198 0.89 8.41 8.33
N GLY A 199 -0.12 7.95 9.08
CA GLY A 199 0.01 7.04 10.19
C GLY A 199 -0.73 5.75 9.89
N ILE A 200 -0.12 4.61 10.26
CA ILE A 200 -0.67 3.26 10.09
C ILE A 200 -0.68 2.60 11.46
N LEU A 201 -1.86 2.16 11.89
CA LEU A 201 -2.08 1.34 13.06
C LEU A 201 -2.42 -0.06 12.60
N ASP A 202 -1.51 -0.99 12.80
CA ASP A 202 -1.68 -2.41 12.53
C ASP A 202 -1.80 -3.17 13.84
N ASP A 203 -2.52 -4.28 13.84
CA ASP A 203 -2.70 -5.12 15.01
C ASP A 203 -1.37 -5.60 15.59
N GLY A 204 -1.21 -5.44 16.90
CA GLY A 204 -0.02 -5.88 17.63
C GLY A 204 1.27 -5.11 17.34
N HIS A 205 1.21 -4.02 16.53
CA HIS A 205 2.39 -3.25 16.14
C HIS A 205 2.34 -1.79 16.63
N PRO A 206 3.50 -1.18 16.92
CA PRO A 206 3.57 0.25 17.20
C PRO A 206 3.08 1.08 16.01
N LEU A 207 2.52 2.27 16.29
CA LEU A 207 2.16 3.23 15.26
C LEU A 207 3.32 3.43 14.28
N SER A 208 3.06 3.15 13.00
CA SER A 208 3.98 3.41 11.90
C SER A 208 3.68 4.78 11.30
N VAL A 209 4.68 5.62 11.15
CA VAL A 209 4.54 6.95 10.53
C VAL A 209 5.41 7.00 9.29
N ALA A 210 4.83 7.43 8.17
CA ALA A 210 5.53 7.58 6.90
C ALA A 210 5.34 9.00 6.36
N GLY A 211 6.45 9.60 5.89
CA GLY A 211 6.44 10.84 5.14
C GLY A 211 6.99 10.63 3.74
N GLY A 212 6.40 11.30 2.74
CA GLY A 212 6.80 11.15 1.34
C GLY A 212 6.76 12.45 0.56
N ILE A 213 7.61 12.52 -0.45
CA ILE A 213 7.74 13.65 -1.39
C ILE A 213 7.65 13.07 -2.80
N ALA A 214 6.76 13.63 -3.62
CA ALA A 214 6.73 13.40 -5.06
C ALA A 214 7.02 14.72 -5.79
N TYR A 215 8.05 14.73 -6.60
CA TYR A 215 8.50 15.91 -7.36
C TYR A 215 8.45 15.61 -8.86
N ASN A 216 7.79 16.48 -9.61
CA ASN A 216 7.62 16.35 -11.05
C ASN A 216 8.56 17.31 -11.78
N ILE A 217 9.54 16.77 -12.51
CA ILE A 217 10.49 17.54 -13.29
C ILE A 217 9.92 17.78 -14.70
N ASN A 218 9.43 19.00 -14.95
CA ASN A 218 8.95 19.44 -16.26
C ASN A 218 7.94 18.49 -16.92
N GLN A 219 7.09 17.82 -16.14
CA GLN A 219 6.10 16.82 -16.58
C GLN A 219 6.71 15.61 -17.33
N LYS A 220 8.02 15.41 -17.25
CA LYS A 220 8.74 14.33 -17.95
C LYS A 220 9.22 13.23 -17.03
N VAL A 221 9.55 13.58 -15.79
CA VAL A 221 10.07 12.63 -14.80
C VAL A 221 9.49 12.95 -13.44
N PHE A 222 9.02 11.93 -12.74
CA PHE A 222 8.63 12.03 -11.35
C PHE A 222 9.72 11.41 -10.48
N LEU A 223 10.11 12.10 -9.43
CA LEU A 223 11.00 11.60 -8.40
C LEU A 223 10.20 11.38 -7.12
N TYR A 224 10.43 10.25 -6.48
CA TYR A 224 9.78 9.88 -5.22
C TYR A 224 10.85 9.66 -4.16
N LEU A 225 10.63 10.21 -2.98
CA LEU A 225 11.47 10.01 -1.79
C LEU A 225 10.57 9.87 -0.58
N SER A 226 10.87 8.95 0.31
CA SER A 226 10.12 8.78 1.54
C SER A 226 10.96 8.16 2.65
N ALA A 227 10.46 8.35 3.87
CA ALA A 227 10.95 7.64 5.04
C ALA A 227 9.76 7.18 5.89
N ARG A 228 9.92 6.01 6.50
CA ARG A 228 8.95 5.40 7.41
C ARG A 228 9.64 4.99 8.69
N ALA A 229 8.98 5.22 9.82
CA ALA A 229 9.37 4.68 11.12
C ALA A 229 8.45 3.51 11.49
N ASN A 230 8.98 2.52 12.21
CA ASN A 230 8.26 1.31 12.69
C ASN A 230 7.53 0.53 11.55
N PRO A 231 8.27 -0.22 10.72
CA PRO A 231 9.73 -0.37 10.71
C PRO A 231 10.45 0.77 9.99
N GLY A 232 11.76 0.90 10.23
CA GLY A 232 12.60 1.88 9.54
C GLY A 232 12.80 1.51 8.07
N ILE A 233 12.21 2.28 7.16
CA ILE A 233 12.30 2.06 5.71
C ILE A 233 12.52 3.39 5.01
N ILE A 234 13.48 3.43 4.08
CA ILE A 234 13.67 4.55 3.14
C ILE A 234 13.15 4.10 1.78
N GLY A 235 12.33 4.93 1.14
CA GLY A 235 11.80 4.69 -0.19
C GLY A 235 12.35 5.68 -1.20
N LEU A 236 12.70 5.17 -2.38
CA LEU A 236 13.16 5.93 -3.54
C LEU A 236 12.39 5.46 -4.78
N GLY A 237 12.16 6.35 -5.72
CA GLY A 237 11.57 5.95 -6.98
C GLY A 237 11.66 7.00 -8.07
N ILE A 238 11.45 6.53 -9.29
CA ILE A 238 11.41 7.34 -10.49
C ILE A 238 10.23 6.91 -11.35
N GLY A 239 9.44 7.87 -11.83
CA GLY A 239 8.33 7.65 -12.75
C GLY A 239 8.59 8.33 -14.09
N ILE A 240 8.37 7.61 -15.18
CA ILE A 240 8.62 8.07 -16.54
C ILE A 240 7.33 7.94 -17.34
N PRO A 241 6.64 9.06 -17.66
CA PRO A 241 5.54 9.05 -18.61
C PRO A 241 6.04 8.68 -20.01
N LEU A 242 5.37 7.71 -20.63
CA LEU A 242 5.69 7.25 -22.01
C LEU A 242 4.79 7.89 -23.06
N GLY A 243 3.84 8.74 -22.62
CA GLY A 243 2.81 9.33 -23.48
C GLY A 243 1.59 8.41 -23.66
N LYS A 244 0.52 8.98 -24.26
CA LYS A 244 -0.76 8.27 -24.53
C LYS A 244 -1.36 7.56 -23.30
N GLY A 245 -1.15 8.14 -22.10
CA GLY A 245 -1.67 7.58 -20.85
C GLY A 245 -0.83 6.46 -20.23
N SER A 246 0.32 6.11 -20.82
CA SER A 246 1.23 5.07 -20.31
C SER A 246 2.32 5.66 -19.43
N SER A 247 2.78 4.94 -18.42
CA SER A 247 3.97 5.25 -17.61
C SER A 247 4.67 3.99 -17.12
N ILE A 248 5.98 4.12 -16.87
CA ILE A 248 6.76 3.15 -16.11
C ILE A 248 7.23 3.84 -14.84
N ASP A 249 7.05 3.18 -13.71
CA ASP A 249 7.50 3.63 -12.40
C ASP A 249 8.44 2.57 -11.83
N LEU A 250 9.63 2.99 -11.41
CA LEU A 250 10.62 2.15 -10.73
C LEU A 250 10.64 2.53 -9.26
N SER A 251 10.77 1.56 -8.38
CA SER A 251 10.88 1.74 -6.94
C SER A 251 12.06 0.99 -6.35
N GLY A 252 12.58 1.50 -5.26
CA GLY A 252 13.53 0.83 -4.40
C GLY A 252 13.22 1.19 -2.96
N THR A 253 13.02 0.19 -2.11
CA THR A 253 12.87 0.42 -0.67
C THR A 253 14.01 -0.25 0.07
N GLN A 254 14.64 0.50 0.98
CA GLN A 254 15.68 0.01 1.87
C GLN A 254 15.09 -0.17 3.26
N HIS A 255 14.86 -1.41 3.65
CA HIS A 255 14.56 -1.77 5.04
C HIS A 255 15.86 -1.79 5.85
N LEU A 256 15.90 -1.10 6.99
CA LEU A 256 17.15 -0.92 7.73
C LEU A 256 17.77 -2.24 8.24
N GLN A 257 16.96 -3.28 8.44
CA GLN A 257 17.42 -4.58 8.93
C GLN A 257 17.42 -5.67 7.84
N LEU A 258 16.46 -5.65 6.90
CA LEU A 258 16.22 -6.75 5.95
C LEU A 258 16.85 -6.53 4.57
N GLY A 259 17.21 -5.29 4.22
CA GLY A 259 17.89 -4.99 2.97
C GLY A 259 17.00 -4.30 1.93
N PHE A 260 17.47 -4.33 0.68
CA PHE A 260 16.92 -3.57 -0.44
C PHE A 260 15.89 -4.38 -1.24
N SER A 261 14.80 -3.74 -1.64
CA SER A 261 13.71 -4.35 -2.42
C SER A 261 13.45 -3.50 -3.67
N PRO A 262 13.95 -3.89 -4.86
CA PRO A 262 13.65 -3.25 -6.12
C PRO A 262 12.27 -3.66 -6.64
N GLY A 263 11.57 -2.73 -7.30
CA GLY A 263 10.29 -2.97 -7.94
C GLY A 263 10.09 -2.13 -9.19
N ALA A 264 9.17 -2.58 -10.04
CA ALA A 264 8.77 -1.88 -11.25
C ALA A 264 7.26 -2.02 -11.47
N THR A 265 6.64 -0.99 -12.02
CA THR A 265 5.22 -0.98 -12.37
C THR A 265 5.04 -0.31 -13.73
N TYR A 266 4.31 -0.97 -14.62
CA TYR A 266 3.75 -0.37 -15.82
C TYR A 266 2.31 0.02 -15.56
N THR A 267 1.92 1.20 -16.00
CA THR A 267 0.57 1.73 -15.86
C THR A 267 0.06 2.27 -17.18
N TYR A 268 -1.19 1.97 -17.49
CA TYR A 268 -1.96 2.62 -18.54
C TYR A 268 -3.23 3.21 -17.95
N SER A 269 -3.46 4.48 -18.22
CA SER A 269 -4.70 5.20 -17.86
C SER A 269 -5.19 5.97 -19.06
N THR A 270 -6.46 5.84 -19.39
CA THR A 270 -7.05 6.71 -20.43
C THR A 270 -6.87 8.17 -20.04
N PRO A 271 -6.45 9.02 -20.99
CA PRO A 271 -6.31 10.47 -20.77
C PRO A 271 -7.60 11.13 -20.32
#